data_0ad9d7c1bc5c2fe1e49fd77a3f6a6655
#
_entry.id   0ad9d7c1bc5c2fe1e49fd77a3f6a6655
#
_cell.length_a   1.000
_cell.length_b   1.000
_cell.length_c   1.000
_cell.angle_alpha   90.00
_cell.angle_beta   90.00
_cell.angle_gamma   90.00
#
_symmetry.space_group_name_H-M   'P 1'
#
loop_
_entity.id
_entity.type
_entity.pdbx_description
1 polymer ?
#
loop_
_entity_poly.entity_id
_entity_poly.type
_entity_poly.pdbx_seq_one_letter_code
_entity_poly.pdbx_strand_id
1 'polypeptide(L)'
;MLAPGSRDDSYKGFYLESGERLAALLEDAGVPLYLSGHIHSRAVYQEKALTELVTEFLLGYPTAYSVLDLSEEDIVYTPRRIDVDAWAQESGQTDPVLLHFAQWQQDALRQYAHENVKYMSERSPLNAAEMQQAEEFFYGVMNSYWQGSLSTDREKLETMPGYEPFFRCAEGYSYAWWLKDLITAASPLLKGFRIARP
;
A
#
# COMPACT_ATOMS: atom_id res chain seq x y z
N MET A 1 13.23 0.97 -3.50
CA MET A 1 12.69 -0.15 -2.73
C MET A 1 13.63 -1.31 -2.85
N LEU A 2 14.06 -1.88 -1.72
CA LEU A 2 14.99 -3.00 -1.62
C LEU A 2 14.26 -4.34 -1.50
N ALA A 3 12.93 -4.29 -1.40
CA ALA A 3 12.08 -5.42 -1.04
C ALA A 3 12.45 -6.71 -1.77
N PRO A 4 12.64 -7.81 -1.05
CA PRO A 4 12.70 -9.13 -1.62
C PRO A 4 11.28 -9.52 -2.07
N GLY A 5 10.98 -9.33 -3.30
CA GLY A 5 9.73 -9.76 -3.91
C GLY A 5 10.02 -10.21 -5.31
N SER A 6 9.17 -10.99 -5.90
CA SER A 6 9.35 -11.56 -7.22
C SER A 6 10.03 -10.56 -8.16
N ARG A 7 11.24 -10.87 -8.58
CA ARG A 7 12.03 -10.10 -9.56
C ARG A 7 11.53 -10.37 -10.97
N ASP A 8 10.24 -10.48 -11.13
CA ASP A 8 9.62 -10.59 -12.44
C ASP A 8 9.82 -9.26 -13.19
N ASP A 9 10.08 -9.34 -14.48
CA ASP A 9 10.22 -8.20 -15.38
C ASP A 9 9.03 -7.22 -15.36
N SER A 10 7.88 -7.65 -14.85
CA SER A 10 6.67 -6.83 -14.66
C SER A 10 6.84 -5.70 -13.65
N TYR A 11 7.82 -5.79 -12.75
CA TYR A 11 8.12 -4.75 -11.74
C TYR A 11 9.28 -3.83 -12.14
N LYS A 12 9.80 -3.94 -13.36
CA LYS A 12 10.81 -2.99 -13.86
C LYS A 12 10.29 -1.57 -13.72
N GLY A 13 11.05 -0.72 -13.02
CA GLY A 13 10.69 0.66 -12.73
C GLY A 13 10.12 0.92 -11.34
N PHE A 14 9.71 -0.12 -10.59
CA PHE A 14 9.28 0.02 -9.20
C PHE A 14 10.40 -0.25 -8.19
N TYR A 15 11.45 -0.95 -8.62
CA TYR A 15 12.61 -1.29 -7.80
C TYR A 15 13.87 -0.64 -8.35
N LEU A 16 14.84 -0.38 -7.46
CA LEU A 16 16.18 -0.04 -7.89
C LEU A 16 16.84 -1.27 -8.51
N GLU A 17 17.30 -1.16 -9.76
CA GLU A 17 18.01 -2.26 -10.46
C GLU A 17 19.23 -2.76 -9.68
N SER A 18 19.86 -1.87 -8.89
CA SER A 18 21.00 -2.16 -8.02
C SER A 18 20.62 -2.25 -6.53
N GLY A 19 19.36 -2.57 -6.20
CA GLY A 19 18.84 -2.59 -4.81
C GLY A 19 19.68 -3.45 -3.88
N GLU A 20 20.09 -4.66 -4.29
CA GLU A 20 20.96 -5.54 -3.49
C GLU A 20 22.33 -4.92 -3.19
N ARG A 21 22.92 -4.28 -4.18
CA ARG A 21 24.19 -3.60 -4.00
C ARG A 21 24.06 -2.42 -3.05
N LEU A 22 22.97 -1.66 -3.15
CA LEU A 22 22.69 -0.57 -2.22
C LEU A 22 22.47 -1.12 -0.81
N ALA A 23 21.68 -2.18 -0.64
CA ALA A 23 21.47 -2.79 0.66
C ALA A 23 22.79 -3.24 1.31
N ALA A 24 23.65 -3.92 0.54
CA ALA A 24 24.97 -4.35 1.03
C ALA A 24 25.84 -3.14 1.46
N LEU A 25 25.87 -2.06 0.69
CA LEU A 25 26.61 -0.84 1.03
C LEU A 25 26.08 -0.17 2.30
N LEU A 26 24.75 -0.14 2.48
CA LEU A 26 24.13 0.42 3.68
C LEU A 26 24.43 -0.43 4.93
N GLU A 27 24.38 -1.77 4.79
CA GLU A 27 24.74 -2.71 5.85
C GLU A 27 26.22 -2.57 6.24
N ASP A 28 27.14 -2.54 5.27
CA ASP A 28 28.58 -2.36 5.51
C ASP A 28 28.90 -1.00 6.18
N ALA A 29 28.08 0.02 5.89
CA ALA A 29 28.20 1.33 6.52
C ALA A 29 27.51 1.41 7.90
N GLY A 30 26.88 0.32 8.38
CA GLY A 30 26.17 0.28 9.66
C GLY A 30 24.88 1.13 9.66
N VAL A 31 24.24 1.32 8.52
CA VAL A 31 22.98 2.07 8.42
C VAL A 31 21.82 1.18 8.85
N PRO A 32 21.11 1.48 9.95
CA PRO A 32 20.06 0.61 10.45
C PRO A 32 18.71 0.81 9.75
N LEU A 33 18.47 1.98 9.14
CA LEU A 33 17.20 2.35 8.54
C LEU A 33 17.38 3.01 7.19
N TYR A 34 16.63 2.56 6.20
CA TYR A 34 16.50 3.14 4.87
C TYR A 34 15.04 3.54 4.61
N LEU A 35 14.82 4.77 4.18
CA LEU A 35 13.49 5.28 3.84
C LEU A 35 13.29 5.24 2.33
N SER A 36 12.18 4.67 1.91
CA SER A 36 11.79 4.62 0.52
C SER A 36 10.30 4.99 0.34
N GLY A 37 9.87 5.07 -0.91
CA GLY A 37 8.50 5.42 -1.27
C GLY A 37 8.13 4.85 -2.64
N HIS A 38 7.39 5.62 -3.46
CA HIS A 38 6.99 5.31 -4.83
C HIS A 38 5.81 4.34 -4.97
N ILE A 39 5.72 3.31 -4.16
CA ILE A 39 4.65 2.31 -4.27
C ILE A 39 3.35 2.71 -3.55
N HIS A 40 3.32 3.87 -2.92
CA HIS A 40 2.13 4.41 -2.25
C HIS A 40 1.54 3.52 -1.16
N SER A 41 2.34 2.66 -0.57
CA SER A 41 1.93 1.78 0.53
C SER A 41 2.82 1.96 1.73
N ARG A 42 2.29 1.66 2.90
CA ARG A 42 3.08 1.55 4.12
C ARG A 42 3.55 0.11 4.28
N ALA A 43 4.86 -0.08 4.26
CA ALA A 43 5.46 -1.40 4.45
C ALA A 43 6.79 -1.31 5.19
N VAL A 44 7.16 -2.37 5.90
CA VAL A 44 8.52 -2.54 6.44
C VAL A 44 9.07 -3.86 5.97
N TYR A 45 10.28 -3.79 5.51
CA TYR A 45 11.07 -4.96 5.17
C TYR A 45 12.33 -4.94 6.01
N GLN A 46 12.67 -6.09 6.59
CA GLN A 46 13.88 -6.24 7.37
C GLN A 46 14.72 -7.37 6.78
N GLU A 47 15.95 -7.03 6.45
CA GLU A 47 16.95 -7.99 6.02
C GLU A 47 18.21 -7.77 6.86
N LYS A 48 18.63 -8.81 7.61
CA LYS A 48 19.73 -8.74 8.58
C LYS A 48 19.59 -7.55 9.54
N ALA A 49 20.50 -6.57 9.48
CA ALA A 49 20.52 -5.39 10.34
C ALA A 49 19.85 -4.17 9.69
N LEU A 50 19.57 -4.21 8.37
CA LEU A 50 18.95 -3.11 7.64
C LEU A 50 17.42 -3.24 7.66
N THR A 51 16.75 -2.18 8.05
CA THR A 51 15.30 -2.04 7.93
C THR A 51 14.97 -1.05 6.82
N GLU A 52 14.15 -1.44 5.84
CA GLU A 52 13.55 -0.53 4.88
C GLU A 52 12.14 -0.16 5.34
N LEU A 53 11.88 1.12 5.51
CA LEU A 53 10.55 1.68 5.75
C LEU A 53 10.06 2.33 4.45
N VAL A 54 9.02 1.76 3.87
CA VAL A 54 8.30 2.37 2.74
C VAL A 54 7.21 3.28 3.28
N THR A 55 7.25 4.54 2.84
CA THR A 55 6.34 5.58 3.34
C THR A 55 5.02 5.61 2.60
N GLU A 56 4.02 6.11 3.27
CA GLU A 56 2.63 6.16 2.87
C GLU A 56 2.38 7.12 1.71
N PHE A 57 1.21 6.97 1.10
CA PHE A 57 0.65 7.89 0.12
C PHE A 57 -0.26 8.91 0.81
N LEU A 58 0.24 10.13 0.99
CA LEU A 58 -0.44 11.16 1.76
C LEU A 58 -1.81 11.57 1.18
N LEU A 59 -1.99 11.46 -0.14
CA LEU A 59 -3.27 11.76 -0.80
C LEU A 59 -4.25 10.60 -0.82
N GLY A 60 -3.81 9.38 -0.49
CA GLY A 60 -4.67 8.21 -0.37
C GLY A 60 -5.29 8.09 1.02
N TYR A 61 -6.48 7.48 1.09
CA TYR A 61 -7.06 7.13 2.38
C TYR A 61 -6.14 6.13 3.13
N PRO A 62 -5.81 6.34 4.38
CA PRO A 62 -6.41 7.26 5.36
C PRO A 62 -5.58 8.53 5.64
N THR A 63 -4.93 9.13 4.67
CA THR A 63 -4.10 10.34 4.83
C THR A 63 -3.04 10.16 5.91
N ALA A 64 -2.24 9.11 5.77
CA ALA A 64 -1.27 8.73 6.77
C ALA A 64 0.11 9.36 6.53
N TYR A 65 0.87 9.56 7.60
CA TYR A 65 2.26 9.96 7.59
C TYR A 65 3.01 9.27 8.72
N SER A 66 4.31 9.30 8.64
CA SER A 66 5.20 8.66 9.60
C SER A 66 5.98 9.68 10.40
N VAL A 67 6.11 9.45 11.70
CA VAL A 67 7.01 10.19 12.59
C VAL A 67 8.15 9.27 12.99
N LEU A 68 9.38 9.77 12.85
CA LEU A 68 10.59 9.11 13.31
C LEU A 68 11.22 9.95 14.43
N ASP A 69 11.23 9.39 15.61
CA ASP A 69 11.94 9.96 16.75
C ASP A 69 13.33 9.33 16.83
N LEU A 70 14.35 10.16 16.70
CA LEU A 70 15.75 9.74 16.67
C LEU A 70 16.43 10.10 17.99
N SER A 71 16.94 9.11 18.71
CA SER A 71 17.78 9.30 19.89
C SER A 71 19.18 8.75 19.66
N GLU A 72 20.05 8.86 20.66
CA GLU A 72 21.37 8.22 20.62
C GLU A 72 21.26 6.68 20.68
N GLU A 73 20.21 6.18 21.32
CA GLU A 73 20.03 4.75 21.60
C GLU A 73 19.18 4.04 20.53
N ASP A 74 18.19 4.76 19.97
CA ASP A 74 17.21 4.11 19.08
C ASP A 74 16.54 5.04 18.06
N ILE A 75 15.82 4.42 17.14
CA ILE A 75 14.92 5.05 16.19
C ILE A 75 13.52 4.48 16.46
N VAL A 76 12.59 5.35 16.84
CA VAL A 76 11.19 4.95 17.08
C VAL A 76 10.32 5.42 15.93
N TYR A 77 9.66 4.49 15.27
CA TYR A 77 8.69 4.75 14.21
C TYR A 77 7.27 4.77 14.78
N THR A 78 6.53 5.82 14.46
CA THR A 78 5.13 5.97 14.86
C THR A 78 4.28 6.41 13.66
N PRO A 79 3.36 5.57 13.16
CA PRO A 79 2.41 5.99 12.14
C PRO A 79 1.37 6.95 12.73
N ARG A 80 1.00 7.96 11.96
CA ARG A 80 0.02 9.00 12.29
C ARG A 80 -0.97 9.18 11.14
N ARG A 81 -2.08 9.85 11.42
CA ARG A 81 -3.09 10.24 10.43
C ARG A 81 -3.36 11.72 10.54
N ILE A 82 -3.67 12.35 9.41
CA ILE A 82 -4.19 13.72 9.38
C ILE A 82 -5.70 13.61 9.29
N ASP A 83 -6.39 14.21 10.23
CA ASP A 83 -7.84 14.40 10.17
C ASP A 83 -8.11 15.72 9.42
N VAL A 84 -8.23 15.60 8.09
CA VAL A 84 -8.45 16.76 7.23
C VAL A 84 -9.85 17.35 7.45
N ASP A 85 -10.84 16.51 7.74
CA ASP A 85 -12.21 16.92 8.00
C ASP A 85 -12.27 17.81 9.26
N ALA A 86 -11.64 17.36 10.35
CA ALA A 86 -11.55 18.13 11.60
C ALA A 86 -10.77 19.44 11.39
N TRP A 87 -9.60 19.37 10.74
CA TRP A 87 -8.81 20.55 10.42
C TRP A 87 -9.60 21.57 9.57
N ALA A 88 -10.35 21.10 8.57
CA ALA A 88 -11.14 21.98 7.71
C ALA A 88 -12.23 22.71 8.51
N GLN A 89 -12.91 22.00 9.41
CA GLN A 89 -13.91 22.58 10.29
C GLN A 89 -13.30 23.61 11.26
N GLU A 90 -12.21 23.26 11.94
CA GLU A 90 -11.52 24.11 12.90
C GLU A 90 -10.92 25.38 12.25
N SER A 91 -10.43 25.28 11.03
CA SER A 91 -9.84 26.38 10.27
C SER A 91 -10.85 27.21 9.47
N GLY A 92 -12.15 26.87 9.55
CA GLY A 92 -13.21 27.59 8.86
C GLY A 92 -13.21 27.45 7.35
N GLN A 93 -12.72 26.32 6.84
CA GLN A 93 -12.78 26.01 5.40
C GLN A 93 -14.23 25.81 4.97
N THR A 94 -14.52 26.21 3.72
CA THR A 94 -15.86 26.10 3.12
C THR A 94 -15.92 25.17 1.93
N ASP A 95 -14.79 24.63 1.50
CA ASP A 95 -14.73 23.66 0.41
C ASP A 95 -15.36 22.34 0.86
N PRO A 96 -16.44 21.85 0.19
CA PRO A 96 -17.10 20.61 0.54
C PRO A 96 -16.16 19.38 0.49
N VAL A 97 -15.17 19.39 -0.39
CA VAL A 97 -14.18 18.31 -0.48
C VAL A 97 -13.33 18.26 0.78
N LEU A 98 -12.88 19.39 1.28
CA LEU A 98 -12.08 19.44 2.52
C LEU A 98 -12.90 19.08 3.76
N LEU A 99 -14.18 19.50 3.80
CA LEU A 99 -15.08 19.21 4.92
C LEU A 99 -15.50 17.74 5.02
N HIS A 100 -15.33 16.95 3.93
CA HIS A 100 -15.64 15.53 3.82
C HIS A 100 -14.52 14.77 3.12
N PHE A 101 -13.28 15.09 3.45
CA PHE A 101 -12.12 14.61 2.71
C PHE A 101 -11.94 13.08 2.82
N ALA A 102 -12.18 12.52 3.99
CA ALA A 102 -12.12 11.08 4.19
C ALA A 102 -13.12 10.32 3.29
N GLN A 103 -14.35 10.86 3.18
CA GLN A 103 -15.37 10.28 2.29
C GLN A 103 -14.97 10.44 0.82
N TRP A 104 -14.51 11.63 0.44
CA TRP A 104 -14.05 11.91 -0.92
C TRP A 104 -12.92 10.94 -1.35
N GLN A 105 -11.95 10.67 -0.48
CA GLN A 105 -10.89 9.72 -0.76
C GLN A 105 -11.42 8.29 -0.98
N GLN A 106 -12.39 7.86 -0.17
CA GLN A 106 -13.00 6.54 -0.32
C GLN A 106 -13.81 6.44 -1.62
N ASP A 107 -14.55 7.48 -1.97
CA ASP A 107 -15.31 7.53 -3.21
C ASP A 107 -14.39 7.53 -4.43
N ALA A 108 -13.28 8.27 -4.38
CA ALA A 108 -12.25 8.24 -5.42
C ALA A 108 -11.63 6.84 -5.60
N LEU A 109 -11.39 6.13 -4.50
CA LEU A 109 -10.91 4.75 -4.55
C LEU A 109 -11.97 3.79 -5.14
N ARG A 110 -13.25 3.97 -4.82
CA ARG A 110 -14.34 3.19 -5.41
C ARG A 110 -14.46 3.44 -6.92
N GLN A 111 -14.36 4.70 -7.31
CA GLN A 111 -14.35 5.06 -8.74
C GLN A 111 -13.16 4.43 -9.46
N TYR A 112 -11.98 4.48 -8.86
CA TYR A 112 -10.78 3.83 -9.40
C TYR A 112 -10.97 2.30 -9.55
N ALA A 113 -11.58 1.66 -8.56
CA ALA A 113 -11.90 0.24 -8.63
C ALA A 113 -12.87 -0.08 -9.77
N HIS A 114 -13.95 0.69 -9.89
CA HIS A 114 -14.92 0.56 -10.97
C HIS A 114 -14.28 0.66 -12.36
N GLU A 115 -13.50 1.72 -12.59
CA GLU A 115 -12.88 1.98 -13.89
C GLU A 115 -11.89 0.87 -14.27
N ASN A 116 -11.08 0.38 -13.33
CA ASN A 116 -10.12 -0.69 -13.59
C ASN A 116 -10.81 -2.03 -13.86
N VAL A 117 -11.79 -2.42 -13.07
CA VAL A 117 -12.51 -3.69 -13.28
C VAL A 117 -13.29 -3.63 -14.60
N LYS A 118 -13.95 -2.52 -14.91
CA LYS A 118 -14.62 -2.29 -16.18
C LYS A 118 -13.67 -2.47 -17.36
N TYR A 119 -12.49 -1.82 -17.32
CA TYR A 119 -11.48 -1.94 -18.36
C TYR A 119 -11.00 -3.39 -18.55
N MET A 120 -10.72 -4.09 -17.46
CA MET A 120 -10.29 -5.49 -17.52
C MET A 120 -11.39 -6.43 -18.02
N SER A 121 -12.64 -6.16 -17.69
CA SER A 121 -13.79 -6.96 -18.14
C SER A 121 -14.12 -6.84 -19.63
N GLU A 122 -13.54 -5.89 -20.35
CA GLU A 122 -13.70 -5.79 -21.82
C GLU A 122 -13.20 -7.03 -22.57
N ARG A 123 -12.16 -7.70 -22.04
CA ARG A 123 -11.61 -8.92 -22.64
C ARG A 123 -12.24 -10.20 -22.11
N SER A 124 -12.64 -10.21 -20.85
CA SER A 124 -13.28 -11.34 -20.18
C SER A 124 -14.53 -10.84 -19.45
N PRO A 125 -15.68 -10.78 -20.15
CA PRO A 125 -16.89 -10.17 -19.64
C PRO A 125 -17.38 -10.80 -18.35
N LEU A 126 -17.76 -9.97 -17.39
CA LEU A 126 -18.43 -10.32 -16.14
C LEU A 126 -19.91 -9.98 -16.26
N ASN A 127 -20.77 -10.75 -15.63
CA ASN A 127 -22.15 -10.34 -15.45
C ASN A 127 -22.26 -9.22 -14.39
N ALA A 128 -23.44 -8.61 -14.25
CA ALA A 128 -23.59 -7.45 -13.36
C ALA A 128 -23.27 -7.76 -11.88
N ALA A 129 -23.59 -8.95 -11.39
CA ALA A 129 -23.28 -9.34 -10.01
C ALA A 129 -21.78 -9.60 -9.82
N GLU A 130 -21.14 -10.29 -10.77
CA GLU A 130 -19.71 -10.52 -10.77
C GLU A 130 -18.92 -9.22 -10.88
N MET A 131 -19.38 -8.26 -11.70
CA MET A 131 -18.79 -6.93 -11.82
C MET A 131 -18.77 -6.24 -10.45
N GLN A 132 -19.92 -6.14 -9.79
CA GLN A 132 -20.00 -5.52 -8.46
C GLN A 132 -19.11 -6.23 -7.43
N GLN A 133 -19.09 -7.55 -7.45
CA GLN A 133 -18.23 -8.34 -6.54
C GLN A 133 -16.74 -8.10 -6.80
N ALA A 134 -16.31 -8.06 -8.06
CA ALA A 134 -14.93 -7.79 -8.45
C ALA A 134 -14.49 -6.36 -8.07
N GLU A 135 -15.38 -5.37 -8.22
CA GLU A 135 -15.15 -3.98 -7.80
C GLU A 135 -14.96 -3.89 -6.27
N GLU A 136 -15.82 -4.54 -5.49
CA GLU A 136 -15.68 -4.56 -4.02
C GLU A 136 -14.41 -5.29 -3.58
N PHE A 137 -14.04 -6.36 -4.25
CA PHE A 137 -12.77 -7.06 -3.99
C PHE A 137 -11.57 -6.14 -4.27
N PHE A 138 -11.51 -5.55 -5.46
CA PHE A 138 -10.40 -4.66 -5.83
C PHE A 138 -10.32 -3.44 -4.92
N TYR A 139 -11.45 -2.81 -4.58
CA TYR A 139 -11.52 -1.76 -3.57
C TYR A 139 -10.94 -2.24 -2.23
N GLY A 140 -11.35 -3.41 -1.76
CA GLY A 140 -10.86 -3.98 -0.50
C GLY A 140 -9.36 -4.18 -0.47
N VAL A 141 -8.79 -4.74 -1.56
CA VAL A 141 -7.34 -4.95 -1.68
C VAL A 141 -6.59 -3.63 -1.67
N MET A 142 -7.01 -2.65 -2.49
CA MET A 142 -6.35 -1.34 -2.57
C MET A 142 -6.47 -0.55 -1.27
N ASN A 143 -7.62 -0.63 -0.61
CA ASN A 143 -7.80 0.00 0.70
C ASN A 143 -6.86 -0.60 1.77
N SER A 144 -6.75 -1.93 1.83
CA SER A 144 -5.82 -2.62 2.73
C SER A 144 -4.35 -2.33 2.38
N TYR A 145 -4.04 -2.23 1.09
CA TYR A 145 -2.71 -1.87 0.60
C TYR A 145 -2.28 -0.48 1.06
N TRP A 146 -3.11 0.53 0.87
CA TRP A 146 -2.79 1.90 1.28
C TRP A 146 -2.72 2.05 2.80
N GLN A 147 -3.53 1.28 3.54
CA GLN A 147 -3.47 1.26 5.00
C GLN A 147 -2.30 0.45 5.58
N GLY A 148 -1.62 -0.36 4.75
CA GLY A 148 -0.59 -1.29 5.19
C GLY A 148 -1.15 -2.48 5.99
N SER A 149 -2.42 -2.85 5.78
CA SER A 149 -3.11 -3.92 6.53
C SER A 149 -3.29 -5.22 5.75
N LEU A 150 -2.70 -5.35 4.57
CA LEU A 150 -2.87 -6.53 3.70
C LEU A 150 -2.63 -7.86 4.42
N SER A 151 -1.56 -7.96 5.23
CA SER A 151 -1.26 -9.19 5.97
C SER A 151 -2.34 -9.61 6.97
N THR A 152 -3.00 -8.61 7.57
CA THR A 152 -4.10 -8.82 8.53
C THR A 152 -5.40 -9.14 7.82
N ASP A 153 -5.62 -8.52 6.66
CA ASP A 153 -6.86 -8.63 5.91
C ASP A 153 -6.86 -9.79 4.90
N ARG A 154 -5.73 -10.46 4.74
CA ARG A 154 -5.49 -11.50 3.73
C ARG A 154 -6.59 -12.55 3.66
N GLU A 155 -6.86 -13.24 4.76
CA GLU A 155 -7.86 -14.31 4.82
C GLU A 155 -9.25 -13.81 4.42
N LYS A 156 -9.62 -12.60 4.87
CA LYS A 156 -10.86 -11.94 4.47
C LYS A 156 -10.89 -11.67 2.98
N LEU A 157 -9.81 -11.12 2.41
CA LEU A 157 -9.73 -10.78 0.98
C LEU A 157 -9.81 -12.04 0.11
N GLU A 158 -9.08 -13.10 0.47
CA GLU A 158 -9.08 -14.37 -0.28
C GLU A 158 -10.45 -15.08 -0.27
N THR A 159 -11.29 -14.79 0.72
CA THR A 159 -12.65 -15.37 0.86
C THR A 159 -13.75 -14.46 0.32
N MET A 160 -13.45 -13.29 -0.21
CA MET A 160 -14.45 -12.39 -0.80
C MET A 160 -15.07 -13.00 -2.07
N PRO A 161 -16.38 -12.85 -2.29
CA PRO A 161 -17.04 -13.34 -3.51
C PRO A 161 -16.44 -12.81 -4.82
N GLY A 162 -15.82 -11.64 -4.76
CA GLY A 162 -15.19 -10.99 -5.91
C GLY A 162 -13.78 -11.50 -6.25
N TYR A 163 -13.18 -12.36 -5.43
CA TYR A 163 -11.82 -12.87 -5.67
C TYR A 163 -11.73 -13.59 -7.03
N GLU A 164 -12.51 -14.62 -7.25
CA GLU A 164 -12.50 -15.40 -8.50
C GLU A 164 -12.93 -14.58 -9.74
N PRO A 165 -14.06 -13.82 -9.70
CA PRO A 165 -14.42 -12.95 -10.81
C PRO A 165 -13.34 -11.94 -11.19
N PHE A 166 -12.70 -11.33 -10.18
CA PHE A 166 -11.63 -10.36 -10.42
C PHE A 166 -10.43 -11.01 -11.14
N PHE A 167 -9.89 -12.11 -10.61
CA PHE A 167 -8.71 -12.74 -11.22
C PHE A 167 -9.01 -13.35 -12.60
N ARG A 168 -10.26 -13.74 -12.86
CA ARG A 168 -10.69 -14.18 -14.18
C ARG A 168 -10.70 -13.03 -15.19
N CYS A 169 -11.25 -11.85 -14.86
CA CYS A 169 -11.27 -10.72 -15.78
C CYS A 169 -9.90 -10.04 -15.90
N ALA A 170 -9.08 -10.12 -14.89
CA ALA A 170 -7.75 -9.54 -14.87
C ALA A 170 -6.68 -10.44 -15.52
N GLU A 171 -7.03 -11.64 -15.99
CA GLU A 171 -6.09 -12.55 -16.66
C GLU A 171 -5.41 -11.87 -17.86
N GLY A 172 -4.07 -11.92 -17.89
CA GLY A 172 -3.26 -11.28 -18.93
C GLY A 172 -2.98 -9.79 -18.70
N TYR A 173 -3.47 -9.19 -17.62
CA TYR A 173 -3.07 -7.85 -17.20
C TYR A 173 -2.01 -7.93 -16.10
N SER A 174 -1.05 -7.00 -16.10
CA SER A 174 -0.01 -6.90 -15.07
C SER A 174 -0.58 -6.71 -13.66
N TYR A 175 -1.74 -6.10 -13.55
CA TYR A 175 -2.48 -5.92 -12.30
C TYR A 175 -2.81 -7.23 -11.58
N ALA A 176 -3.18 -8.29 -12.32
CA ALA A 176 -3.51 -9.58 -11.72
C ALA A 176 -2.31 -10.19 -10.98
N TRP A 177 -1.15 -10.16 -11.61
CA TRP A 177 0.09 -10.65 -11.01
C TRP A 177 0.48 -9.83 -9.79
N TRP A 178 0.50 -8.52 -9.95
CA TRP A 178 0.86 -7.60 -8.88
C TRP A 178 -0.04 -7.73 -7.65
N LEU A 179 -1.37 -7.78 -7.82
CA LEU A 179 -2.30 -7.94 -6.71
C LEU A 179 -2.19 -9.31 -6.05
N LYS A 180 -1.98 -10.36 -6.82
CA LYS A 180 -1.78 -11.70 -6.27
C LYS A 180 -0.53 -11.74 -5.39
N ASP A 181 0.58 -11.19 -5.87
CA ASP A 181 1.82 -11.09 -5.11
C ASP A 181 1.65 -10.22 -3.86
N LEU A 182 0.96 -9.08 -3.95
CA LEU A 182 0.68 -8.24 -2.80
C LEU A 182 -0.07 -8.99 -1.69
N ILE A 183 -1.11 -9.73 -2.05
CA ILE A 183 -1.91 -10.49 -1.08
C ILE A 183 -1.08 -11.63 -0.47
N THR A 184 -0.25 -12.31 -1.27
CA THR A 184 0.54 -13.46 -0.81
C THR A 184 1.81 -13.09 -0.05
N ALA A 185 2.47 -11.99 -0.42
CA ALA A 185 3.74 -11.53 0.13
C ALA A 185 3.60 -10.36 1.11
N ALA A 186 2.40 -10.11 1.62
CA ALA A 186 2.13 -8.97 2.49
C ALA A 186 3.04 -8.90 3.71
N SER A 187 3.67 -7.75 3.91
CA SER A 187 4.47 -7.45 5.10
C SER A 187 3.60 -7.44 6.35
N PRO A 188 4.16 -7.76 7.52
CA PRO A 188 3.42 -7.65 8.78
C PRO A 188 2.95 -6.20 9.02
N LEU A 189 1.79 -6.09 9.68
CA LEU A 189 1.18 -4.81 10.02
C LEU A 189 2.11 -3.97 10.90
N LEU A 190 2.29 -2.71 10.51
CA LEU A 190 3.09 -1.77 11.26
C LEU A 190 2.25 -0.97 12.24
N LYS A 191 2.24 -1.39 13.48
CA LYS A 191 1.69 -0.58 14.59
C LYS A 191 2.66 0.47 15.10
N GLY A 192 3.90 0.40 14.70
CA GLY A 192 5.05 1.12 15.21
C GLY A 192 6.16 0.13 15.56
N PHE A 193 7.40 0.54 15.47
CA PHE A 193 8.53 -0.30 15.83
C PHE A 193 9.68 0.56 16.39
N ARG A 194 10.63 -0.12 17.01
CA ARG A 194 11.87 0.47 17.52
C ARG A 194 13.06 -0.28 16.94
N ILE A 195 14.04 0.45 16.47
CA ILE A 195 15.32 -0.07 16.01
C ILE A 195 16.38 0.43 16.98
N ALA A 196 17.12 -0.49 17.62
CA ALA A 196 18.30 -0.13 18.38
C ALA A 196 19.38 0.38 17.43
N ARG A 197 20.09 1.45 17.81
CA ARG A 197 21.27 1.89 17.09
C ARG A 197 22.45 0.97 17.42
N PRO A 198 23.30 0.68 16.45
CA PRO A 198 24.49 -0.14 16.68
C PRO A 198 25.52 0.57 17.57
#